data_b7b282a374e43f37d9150fe1b415dcc6
#
_entry.id   b7b282a374e43f37d9150fe1b415dcc6
#
_cell.length_a   1.000
_cell.length_b   1.000
_cell.length_c   1.000
_cell.angle_alpha   90.00
_cell.angle_beta   90.00
_cell.angle_gamma   90.00
#
_symmetry.space_group_name_H-M   'P 1'
#
loop_
_entity.id
_entity.type
_entity.pdbx_description
1 polymer ?
#
loop_
_entity_poly.entity_id
_entity_poly.type
_entity_poly.pdbx_seq_one_letter_code
_entity_poly.pdbx_strand_id
1 'polypeptide(L)'
;IWSQHFTEALMKIKIPDEHRGTQVRRIFILNAGILVLMVGMVGQLSVPDLYAATVVGALIVGSMVAWHGIYLLKQVRQALPSRFGVTIRFYIVAALLLPLGAAFGGMIAYPNLSGTLHSQFLLAHEAVNVLGFVGITAVGTLVTFWPTMLRTKMVDKALTHSLRALY
;
A
#
# COMPACT_ATOMS: atom_id res chain seq x y z
N ILE A 1 1.03 3.44 -9.40
CA ILE A 1 1.64 3.68 -10.73
C ILE A 1 3.15 3.44 -10.66
N TRP A 2 3.87 4.18 -9.83
CA TRP A 2 5.34 4.10 -9.76
C TRP A 2 5.86 2.68 -9.48
N SER A 3 5.37 2.03 -8.43
CA SER A 3 5.77 0.67 -8.05
C SER A 3 5.53 -0.35 -9.16
N GLN A 4 4.49 -0.17 -9.97
CA GLN A 4 4.21 -1.03 -11.10
C GLN A 4 5.18 -0.77 -12.25
N HIS A 5 5.39 0.47 -12.69
CA HIS A 5 6.38 0.79 -13.72
C HIS A 5 7.79 0.37 -13.31
N PHE A 6 8.11 0.56 -12.03
CA PHE A 6 9.39 0.11 -11.47
C PHE A 6 9.54 -1.41 -11.57
N THR A 7 8.49 -2.18 -11.25
CA THR A 7 8.47 -3.64 -11.38
C THR A 7 8.63 -4.06 -12.83
N GLU A 8 7.87 -3.46 -13.73
CA GLU A 8 7.92 -3.73 -15.16
C GLU A 8 9.31 -3.48 -15.77
N ALA A 9 9.88 -2.31 -15.47
CA ALA A 9 11.19 -1.91 -15.99
C ALA A 9 12.32 -2.79 -15.44
N LEU A 10 12.35 -3.03 -14.12
CA LEU A 10 13.45 -3.76 -13.47
C LEU A 10 13.38 -5.27 -13.62
N MET A 11 12.19 -5.83 -13.79
CA MET A 11 11.99 -7.26 -14.00
C MET A 11 11.83 -7.61 -15.48
N LYS A 12 11.94 -6.63 -16.39
CA LYS A 12 11.85 -6.80 -17.84
C LYS A 12 10.58 -7.55 -18.28
N ILE A 13 9.47 -7.29 -17.61
CA ILE A 13 8.18 -7.91 -17.91
C ILE A 13 7.52 -7.12 -19.03
N LYS A 14 7.23 -7.78 -20.16
CA LYS A 14 6.36 -7.21 -21.20
C LYS A 14 4.92 -7.26 -20.73
N ILE A 15 4.27 -6.10 -20.68
CA ILE A 15 2.87 -5.99 -20.27
C ILE A 15 2.02 -5.86 -21.52
N PRO A 16 0.97 -6.69 -21.65
CA PRO A 16 -0.06 -6.51 -22.66
C PRO A 16 -0.74 -5.14 -22.47
N ASP A 17 -1.08 -4.46 -23.57
CA ASP A 17 -1.73 -3.14 -23.55
C ASP A 17 -3.06 -3.17 -22.79
N GLU A 18 -3.75 -4.29 -22.75
CA GLU A 18 -4.96 -4.53 -21.96
C GLU A 18 -4.78 -4.26 -20.46
N HIS A 19 -3.58 -4.50 -19.92
CA HIS A 19 -3.28 -4.22 -18.51
C HIS A 19 -3.24 -2.72 -18.19
N ARG A 20 -2.95 -1.87 -19.18
CA ARG A 20 -2.95 -0.40 -18.99
C ARG A 20 -4.35 0.12 -18.71
N GLY A 21 -5.36 -0.37 -19.43
CA GLY A 21 -6.76 -0.04 -19.17
C GLY A 21 -7.20 -0.41 -17.75
N THR A 22 -6.79 -1.59 -17.29
CA THR A 22 -7.06 -2.04 -15.92
C THR A 22 -6.36 -1.18 -14.87
N GLN A 23 -5.14 -0.68 -15.13
CA GLN A 23 -4.43 0.24 -14.25
C GLN A 23 -5.16 1.57 -14.13
N VAL A 24 -5.55 2.16 -15.25
CA VAL A 24 -6.28 3.43 -15.29
C VAL A 24 -7.58 3.31 -14.50
N ARG A 25 -8.35 2.25 -14.73
CA ARG A 25 -9.60 1.98 -14.00
C ARG A 25 -9.37 1.86 -12.49
N ARG A 26 -8.33 1.15 -12.04
CA ARG A 26 -7.97 1.07 -10.61
C ARG A 26 -7.68 2.42 -10.00
N ILE A 27 -6.97 3.29 -10.72
CA ILE A 27 -6.65 4.64 -10.24
C ILE A 27 -7.91 5.48 -10.12
N PHE A 28 -8.83 5.42 -11.09
CA PHE A 28 -10.11 6.13 -11.01
C PHE A 28 -10.94 5.66 -9.82
N ILE A 29 -11.06 4.34 -9.61
CA ILE A 29 -11.81 3.79 -8.48
C ILE A 29 -11.14 4.17 -7.15
N LEU A 30 -9.80 4.12 -7.08
CA LEU A 30 -9.05 4.54 -5.90
C LEU A 30 -9.32 6.02 -5.57
N ASN A 31 -9.24 6.91 -6.55
CA ASN A 31 -9.51 8.33 -6.33
C ASN A 31 -10.96 8.60 -5.95
N ALA A 32 -11.91 7.90 -6.56
CA ALA A 32 -13.32 7.97 -6.15
C ALA A 32 -13.49 7.50 -4.69
N GLY A 33 -12.84 6.41 -4.30
CA GLY A 33 -12.84 5.94 -2.91
C GLY A 33 -12.26 6.96 -1.93
N ILE A 34 -11.16 7.62 -2.31
CA ILE A 34 -10.56 8.70 -1.50
C ILE A 34 -11.55 9.87 -1.35
N LEU A 35 -12.21 10.28 -2.42
CA LEU A 35 -13.22 11.36 -2.36
C LEU A 35 -14.39 10.99 -1.44
N VAL A 36 -14.91 9.77 -1.57
CA VAL A 36 -15.99 9.27 -0.69
C VAL A 36 -15.54 9.27 0.77
N LEU A 37 -14.32 8.79 1.04
CA LEU A 37 -13.74 8.79 2.37
C LEU A 37 -13.61 10.20 2.94
N MET A 38 -13.10 11.15 2.17
CA MET A 38 -12.94 12.55 2.59
C MET A 38 -14.30 13.21 2.87
N VAL A 39 -15.29 13.00 2.00
CA VAL A 39 -16.65 13.51 2.21
C VAL A 39 -17.26 12.91 3.47
N GLY A 40 -17.07 11.62 3.70
CA GLY A 40 -17.52 10.94 4.93
C GLY A 40 -16.87 11.53 6.18
N MET A 41 -15.51 11.65 6.18
CA MET A 41 -14.76 12.19 7.32
C MET A 41 -15.15 13.64 7.68
N VAL A 42 -15.33 14.50 6.69
CA VAL A 42 -15.72 15.89 6.93
C VAL A 42 -17.20 15.98 7.26
N GLY A 43 -18.03 15.25 6.53
CA GLY A 43 -19.49 15.30 6.68
C GLY A 43 -19.98 14.76 8.03
N GLN A 44 -19.33 13.73 8.60
CA GLN A 44 -19.72 13.18 9.90
C GLN A 44 -19.58 14.16 11.06
N LEU A 45 -18.81 15.26 10.89
CA LEU A 45 -18.74 16.33 11.88
C LEU A 45 -20.09 17.06 12.07
N SER A 46 -20.91 17.08 11.02
CA SER A 46 -22.23 17.73 11.04
C SER A 46 -23.38 16.70 11.01
N VAL A 47 -23.19 15.57 10.35
CA VAL A 47 -24.15 14.49 10.19
C VAL A 47 -23.49 13.17 10.59
N PRO A 48 -23.68 12.70 11.83
CA PRO A 48 -22.99 11.50 12.33
C PRO A 48 -23.15 10.26 11.43
N ASP A 49 -24.29 10.05 10.80
CA ASP A 49 -24.54 8.90 9.93
C ASP A 49 -23.65 8.85 8.69
N LEU A 50 -22.97 9.94 8.33
CA LEU A 50 -21.98 9.95 7.25
C LEU A 50 -20.70 9.17 7.58
N TYR A 51 -20.55 8.62 8.81
CA TYR A 51 -19.51 7.65 9.08
C TYR A 51 -19.55 6.46 8.12
N ALA A 52 -20.73 6.08 7.65
CA ALA A 52 -20.90 5.01 6.68
C ALA A 52 -20.16 5.32 5.36
N ALA A 53 -20.14 6.57 4.91
CA ALA A 53 -19.38 6.99 3.73
C ALA A 53 -17.87 6.87 3.99
N THR A 54 -17.40 7.21 5.21
CA THR A 54 -15.99 7.00 5.61
C THR A 54 -15.62 5.51 5.51
N VAL A 55 -16.46 4.61 6.05
CA VAL A 55 -16.23 3.16 6.00
C VAL A 55 -16.22 2.65 4.55
N VAL A 56 -17.19 3.06 3.74
CA VAL A 56 -17.25 2.66 2.32
C VAL A 56 -16.03 3.15 1.56
N GLY A 57 -15.62 4.39 1.75
CA GLY A 57 -14.41 4.94 1.15
C GLY A 57 -13.14 4.18 1.57
N ALA A 58 -13.01 3.85 2.86
CA ALA A 58 -11.90 3.05 3.38
C ALA A 58 -11.86 1.64 2.77
N LEU A 59 -13.00 0.99 2.61
CA LEU A 59 -13.11 -0.33 1.96
C LEU A 59 -12.70 -0.26 0.48
N ILE A 60 -13.13 0.78 -0.26
CA ILE A 60 -12.74 0.96 -1.66
C ILE A 60 -11.23 1.17 -1.76
N VAL A 61 -10.66 2.08 -0.98
CA VAL A 61 -9.22 2.37 -0.96
C VAL A 61 -8.41 1.12 -0.61
N GLY A 62 -8.76 0.45 0.49
CA GLY A 62 -8.10 -0.77 0.94
C GLY A 62 -8.16 -1.88 -0.12
N SER A 63 -9.32 -2.10 -0.74
CA SER A 63 -9.50 -3.11 -1.78
C SER A 63 -8.67 -2.82 -3.03
N MET A 64 -8.59 -1.57 -3.46
CA MET A 64 -7.80 -1.18 -4.65
C MET A 64 -6.30 -1.33 -4.40
N VAL A 65 -5.82 -1.00 -3.21
CA VAL A 65 -4.40 -1.18 -2.87
C VAL A 65 -4.07 -2.66 -2.64
N ALA A 66 -4.96 -3.44 -2.03
CA ALA A 66 -4.82 -4.90 -1.95
C ALA A 66 -4.72 -5.53 -3.35
N TRP A 67 -5.61 -5.14 -4.26
CA TRP A 67 -5.56 -5.61 -5.65
C TRP A 67 -4.22 -5.26 -6.32
N HIS A 68 -3.72 -4.04 -6.06
CA HIS A 68 -2.41 -3.65 -6.57
C HIS A 68 -1.27 -4.53 -5.99
N GLY A 69 -1.27 -4.80 -4.69
CA GLY A 69 -0.30 -5.68 -4.04
C GLY A 69 -0.34 -7.12 -4.59
N ILE A 70 -1.54 -7.68 -4.77
CA ILE A 70 -1.74 -9.01 -5.37
C ILE A 70 -1.25 -9.02 -6.83
N TYR A 71 -1.50 -7.95 -7.59
CA TYR A 71 -1.01 -7.83 -8.94
C TYR A 71 0.53 -7.85 -8.99
N LEU A 72 1.20 -7.07 -8.14
CA LEU A 72 2.66 -7.07 -8.04
C LEU A 72 3.20 -8.46 -7.63
N LEU A 73 2.53 -9.14 -6.69
CA LEU A 73 2.90 -10.48 -6.26
C LEU A 73 2.85 -11.49 -7.42
N LYS A 74 1.79 -11.44 -8.24
CA LYS A 74 1.67 -12.27 -9.44
C LYS A 74 2.80 -12.01 -10.43
N GLN A 75 3.12 -10.74 -10.66
CA GLN A 75 4.21 -10.34 -11.56
C GLN A 75 5.57 -10.87 -11.08
N VAL A 76 5.87 -10.73 -9.79
CA VAL A 76 7.14 -11.21 -9.22
C VAL A 76 7.26 -12.73 -9.32
N ARG A 77 6.16 -13.47 -9.13
CA ARG A 77 6.17 -14.94 -9.24
C ARG A 77 6.43 -15.45 -10.66
N GLN A 78 6.10 -14.66 -11.67
CA GLN A 78 6.31 -15.00 -13.09
C GLN A 78 7.64 -14.48 -13.64
N ALA A 79 8.29 -13.58 -12.93
CA ALA A 79 9.52 -12.96 -13.38
C ALA A 79 10.76 -13.80 -13.07
N LEU A 80 11.79 -13.63 -13.88
CA LEU A 80 13.10 -14.20 -13.59
C LEU A 80 13.70 -13.57 -12.32
N PRO A 81 14.50 -14.32 -11.56
CA PRO A 81 15.17 -13.80 -10.38
C PRO A 81 15.96 -12.52 -10.69
N SER A 82 15.69 -11.47 -9.94
CA SER A 82 16.39 -10.18 -10.08
C SER A 82 16.77 -9.66 -8.69
N ARG A 83 17.93 -9.00 -8.59
CA ARG A 83 18.36 -8.30 -7.36
C ARG A 83 17.38 -7.21 -6.92
N PHE A 84 16.60 -6.64 -7.85
CA PHE A 84 15.57 -5.66 -7.57
C PHE A 84 14.28 -6.28 -7.01
N GLY A 85 14.14 -7.61 -7.07
CA GLY A 85 13.01 -8.34 -6.50
C GLY A 85 12.84 -8.10 -4.99
N VAL A 86 13.92 -7.74 -4.29
CA VAL A 86 13.88 -7.35 -2.87
C VAL A 86 12.97 -6.15 -2.66
N THR A 87 13.22 -5.05 -3.36
CA THR A 87 12.41 -3.81 -3.27
C THR A 87 10.95 -4.06 -3.57
N ILE A 88 10.67 -4.88 -4.59
CA ILE A 88 9.28 -5.17 -4.97
C ILE A 88 8.56 -5.96 -3.88
N ARG A 89 9.26 -6.87 -3.17
CA ARG A 89 8.67 -7.57 -2.02
C ARG A 89 8.31 -6.62 -0.88
N PHE A 90 9.13 -5.60 -0.60
CA PHE A 90 8.78 -4.54 0.33
C PHE A 90 7.49 -3.81 -0.10
N TYR A 91 7.36 -3.46 -1.38
CA TYR A 91 6.14 -2.81 -1.90
C TYR A 91 4.91 -3.71 -1.81
N ILE A 92 5.07 -5.03 -2.02
CA ILE A 92 3.97 -5.99 -1.88
C ILE A 92 3.51 -6.06 -0.42
N VAL A 93 4.43 -6.20 0.53
CA VAL A 93 4.09 -6.25 1.97
C VAL A 93 3.43 -4.95 2.40
N ALA A 94 3.99 -3.81 2.03
CA ALA A 94 3.41 -2.50 2.32
C ALA A 94 1.98 -2.38 1.75
N ALA A 95 1.78 -2.74 0.49
CA ALA A 95 0.47 -2.69 -0.15
C ALA A 95 -0.57 -3.64 0.48
N LEU A 96 -0.14 -4.75 1.07
CA LEU A 96 -1.02 -5.69 1.77
C LEU A 96 -1.32 -5.26 3.23
N LEU A 97 -0.49 -4.42 3.83
CA LEU A 97 -0.74 -3.85 5.16
C LEU A 97 -1.75 -2.70 5.12
N LEU A 98 -1.78 -1.91 4.05
CA LEU A 98 -2.70 -0.77 3.97
C LEU A 98 -4.19 -1.14 4.12
N PRO A 99 -4.72 -2.24 3.55
CA PRO A 99 -6.09 -2.69 3.80
C PRO A 99 -6.40 -2.92 5.30
N LEU A 100 -5.42 -3.44 6.04
CA LEU A 100 -5.55 -3.62 7.49
C LEU A 100 -5.64 -2.26 8.20
N GLY A 101 -4.77 -1.32 7.82
CA GLY A 101 -4.84 0.06 8.29
C GLY A 101 -6.17 0.73 7.94
N ALA A 102 -6.68 0.53 6.72
CA ALA A 102 -7.98 1.05 6.28
C ALA A 102 -9.14 0.46 7.12
N ALA A 103 -9.07 -0.82 7.48
CA ALA A 103 -10.07 -1.46 8.35
C ALA A 103 -10.09 -0.81 9.74
N PHE A 104 -8.93 -0.58 10.36
CA PHE A 104 -8.86 0.16 11.64
C PHE A 104 -9.39 1.60 11.51
N GLY A 105 -9.10 2.29 10.41
CA GLY A 105 -9.66 3.60 10.12
C GLY A 105 -11.18 3.61 10.01
N GLY A 106 -11.76 2.59 9.38
CA GLY A 106 -13.21 2.40 9.33
C GLY A 106 -13.83 2.16 10.72
N MET A 107 -13.14 1.42 11.59
CA MET A 107 -13.59 1.21 12.98
C MET A 107 -13.56 2.51 13.80
N ILE A 108 -12.54 3.34 13.63
CA ILE A 108 -12.43 4.64 14.32
C ILE A 108 -13.59 5.57 13.93
N ALA A 109 -14.08 5.48 12.70
CA ALA A 109 -15.17 6.30 12.22
C ALA A 109 -16.52 5.98 12.90
N TYR A 110 -16.66 4.83 13.57
CA TYR A 110 -17.91 4.44 14.22
C TYR A 110 -18.23 5.32 15.44
N PRO A 111 -19.37 6.05 15.47
CA PRO A 111 -19.62 7.09 16.45
C PRO A 111 -19.83 6.58 17.87
N ASN A 112 -20.26 5.32 18.04
CA ASN A 112 -20.53 4.73 19.35
C ASN A 112 -19.40 3.85 19.89
N LEU A 113 -18.18 4.05 19.40
CA LEU A 113 -17.00 3.33 19.88
C LEU A 113 -16.59 3.86 21.28
N SER A 114 -16.33 2.96 22.23
CA SER A 114 -15.83 3.38 23.55
C SER A 114 -14.47 4.10 23.43
N GLY A 115 -14.21 5.06 24.29
CA GLY A 115 -12.96 5.83 24.24
C GLY A 115 -11.69 4.98 24.27
N THR A 116 -11.70 3.90 25.04
CA THR A 116 -10.56 2.94 25.10
C THR A 116 -10.35 2.25 23.76
N LEU A 117 -11.40 1.71 23.16
CA LEU A 117 -11.32 1.05 21.86
C LEU A 117 -10.94 2.03 20.74
N HIS A 118 -11.48 3.25 20.78
CA HIS A 118 -11.11 4.30 19.84
C HIS A 118 -9.60 4.56 19.87
N SER A 119 -9.02 4.73 21.06
CA SER A 119 -7.57 4.96 21.22
C SER A 119 -6.72 3.78 20.75
N GLN A 120 -7.16 2.54 21.02
CA GLN A 120 -6.48 1.35 20.57
C GLN A 120 -6.49 1.21 19.05
N PHE A 121 -7.66 1.42 18.40
CA PHE A 121 -7.76 1.37 16.95
C PHE A 121 -7.02 2.53 16.28
N LEU A 122 -7.00 3.72 16.88
CA LEU A 122 -6.23 4.85 16.39
C LEU A 122 -4.73 4.52 16.38
N LEU A 123 -4.19 4.01 17.48
CA LEU A 123 -2.80 3.59 17.56
C LEU A 123 -2.47 2.49 16.53
N ALA A 124 -3.34 1.49 16.40
CA ALA A 124 -3.18 0.42 15.42
C ALA A 124 -3.22 0.96 13.98
N HIS A 125 -4.16 1.88 13.68
CA HIS A 125 -4.27 2.56 12.39
C HIS A 125 -3.00 3.32 12.04
N GLU A 126 -2.50 4.13 12.97
CA GLU A 126 -1.27 4.92 12.78
C GLU A 126 -0.05 4.00 12.60
N ALA A 127 0.13 3.00 13.46
CA ALA A 127 1.25 2.08 13.40
C ALA A 127 1.27 1.32 12.05
N VAL A 128 0.15 0.76 11.63
CA VAL A 128 0.06 -0.02 10.38
C VAL A 128 0.25 0.88 9.15
N ASN A 129 -0.31 2.08 9.14
CA ASN A 129 -0.16 2.98 7.98
C ASN A 129 1.20 3.67 7.95
N VAL A 130 1.68 4.21 9.07
CA VAL A 130 2.94 4.96 9.10
C VAL A 130 4.14 4.02 9.07
N LEU A 131 4.21 3.04 9.96
CA LEU A 131 5.35 2.11 10.00
C LEU A 131 5.20 1.01 8.96
N GLY A 132 4.01 0.43 8.82
CA GLY A 132 3.74 -0.64 7.87
C GLY A 132 3.75 -0.16 6.43
N PHE A 133 2.78 0.66 6.02
CA PHE A 133 2.68 1.06 4.61
C PHE A 133 3.77 2.05 4.19
N VAL A 134 3.89 3.19 4.86
CA VAL A 134 4.86 4.24 4.48
C VAL A 134 6.28 3.81 4.81
N GLY A 135 6.54 3.34 6.03
CA GLY A 135 7.88 2.96 6.50
C GLY A 135 8.48 1.82 5.68
N ILE A 136 7.74 0.73 5.47
CA ILE A 136 8.21 -0.40 4.66
C ILE A 136 8.42 0.02 3.20
N THR A 137 7.55 0.87 2.63
CA THR A 137 7.74 1.43 1.28
C THR A 137 9.03 2.24 1.19
N ALA A 138 9.28 3.11 2.17
CA ALA A 138 10.48 3.94 2.23
C ALA A 138 11.75 3.09 2.34
N VAL A 139 11.78 2.12 3.25
CA VAL A 139 12.91 1.20 3.41
C VAL A 139 13.15 0.42 2.11
N GLY A 140 12.12 -0.16 1.51
CA GLY A 140 12.23 -0.86 0.24
C GLY A 140 12.78 0.00 -0.89
N THR A 141 12.39 1.26 -0.95
CA THR A 141 12.92 2.23 -1.90
C THR A 141 14.41 2.51 -1.63
N LEU A 142 14.78 2.77 -0.38
CA LEU A 142 16.15 3.08 0.00
C LEU A 142 17.14 1.93 -0.27
N VAL A 143 16.71 0.68 -0.15
CA VAL A 143 17.56 -0.50 -0.45
C VAL A 143 18.13 -0.48 -1.86
N THR A 144 17.39 0.06 -2.83
CA THR A 144 17.86 0.17 -4.23
C THR A 144 18.29 1.58 -4.60
N PHE A 145 17.58 2.57 -4.12
CA PHE A 145 17.81 3.97 -4.46
C PHE A 145 19.14 4.48 -3.89
N TRP A 146 19.44 4.15 -2.63
CA TRP A 146 20.66 4.63 -1.96
C TRP A 146 21.97 4.18 -2.64
N PRO A 147 22.18 2.89 -2.94
CA PRO A 147 23.36 2.46 -3.70
C PRO A 147 23.43 3.09 -5.09
N THR A 148 22.27 3.29 -5.75
CA THR A 148 22.24 3.92 -7.08
C THR A 148 22.69 5.37 -7.02
N MET A 149 22.22 6.14 -6.03
CA MET A 149 22.63 7.55 -5.84
C MET A 149 24.12 7.69 -5.51
N LEU A 150 24.63 6.79 -4.69
CA LEU A 150 26.05 6.77 -4.31
C LEU A 150 26.96 6.11 -5.37
N ARG A 151 26.40 5.64 -6.49
CA ARG A 151 27.12 4.88 -7.53
C ARG A 151 27.89 3.68 -6.98
N THR A 152 27.36 3.06 -5.92
CA THR A 152 27.95 1.87 -5.29
C THR A 152 27.23 0.59 -5.74
N LYS A 153 27.88 -0.56 -5.58
CA LYS A 153 27.25 -1.85 -5.85
C LYS A 153 26.33 -2.24 -4.70
N MET A 154 25.16 -2.79 -5.01
CA MET A 154 24.33 -3.44 -4.01
C MET A 154 25.04 -4.69 -3.48
N VAL A 155 25.09 -4.83 -2.16
CA VAL A 155 25.74 -5.96 -1.49
C VAL A 155 24.73 -7.07 -1.29
N ASP A 156 24.94 -8.25 -1.87
CA ASP A 156 24.00 -9.38 -1.81
C ASP A 156 23.69 -9.80 -0.37
N LYS A 157 24.67 -9.73 0.53
CA LYS A 157 24.48 -10.02 1.95
C LYS A 157 23.48 -9.04 2.59
N ALA A 158 23.55 -7.75 2.26
CA ALA A 158 22.59 -6.74 2.75
C ALA A 158 21.18 -7.01 2.22
N LEU A 159 21.04 -7.39 0.94
CA LEU A 159 19.75 -7.76 0.34
C LEU A 159 19.12 -8.96 1.05
N THR A 160 19.90 -9.99 1.35
CA THR A 160 19.44 -11.19 2.06
C THR A 160 18.99 -10.86 3.49
N HIS A 161 19.74 -10.02 4.22
CA HIS A 161 19.36 -9.59 5.57
C HIS A 161 18.08 -8.73 5.55
N SER A 162 17.95 -7.82 4.58
CA SER A 162 16.74 -7.01 4.42
C SER A 162 15.49 -7.87 4.19
N LEU A 163 15.59 -8.95 3.41
CA LEU A 163 14.49 -9.89 3.22
C LEU A 163 14.15 -10.66 4.51
N ARG A 164 15.17 -11.10 5.27
CA ARG A 164 14.93 -11.80 6.54
C ARG A 164 14.26 -10.89 7.59
N ALA A 165 14.55 -9.59 7.54
CA ALA A 165 13.92 -8.63 8.44
C ALA A 165 12.47 -8.30 8.04
N LEU A 166 12.06 -8.62 6.81
CA LEU A 166 10.72 -8.37 6.31
C LEU A 166 9.72 -9.47 6.71
N TYR A 167 10.18 -10.68 7.03
CA TYR A 167 9.39 -11.86 7.42
C TYR A 167 9.63 -12.25 8.87
#